data_f1b4f8750cac10c3b40270ad781c7bdc
#
_entry.id   f1b4f8750cac10c3b40270ad781c7bdc
#
_cell.length_a   1.000
_cell.length_b   1.000
_cell.length_c   1.000
_cell.angle_alpha   90.00
_cell.angle_beta   90.00
_cell.angle_gamma   90.00
#
_symmetry.space_group_name_H-M   'P 1'
#
loop_
_entity.id
_entity.type
_entity.pdbx_description
1 polymer ?
#
loop_
_entity_poly.entity_id
_entity_poly.type
_entity_poly.pdbx_seq_one_letter_code
_entity_poly.pdbx_strand_id
1 'polypeptide(L)'
;MVATSYAQSAANFGKAPHHDERYAIAEEYVEVVRGLWDTWEDGAYVRNTATEGYVQAAKLHVLDHEGEYFSLNGPLNTTRPPQGDPIIIQAGSSDPGQELAAKTADVVFIVQQTLEGVVAFAQSLKGQLAKYDRCSEDLAIMPGAFVLVGDTHHEADAQLQTSQSWPTRARPIPC
;
A
#
# COMPACT_ATOMS: atom_id res chain seq x y z
N MET A 1 1.99 -4.81 4.12
CA MET A 1 2.42 -4.29 5.45
C MET A 1 2.42 -2.79 5.36
N VAL A 2 1.79 -2.10 6.27
CA VAL A 2 1.92 -0.64 6.36
C VAL A 2 3.00 -0.36 7.39
N ALA A 3 4.01 0.43 7.00
CA ALA A 3 4.98 0.93 7.95
C ALA A 3 4.22 1.81 8.96
N THR A 4 4.03 1.33 10.20
CA THR A 4 3.27 2.08 11.19
C THR A 4 4.01 3.35 11.57
N SER A 5 3.31 4.49 11.63
CA SER A 5 3.89 5.77 12.04
C SER A 5 4.20 5.83 13.56
N TYR A 6 3.62 4.92 14.35
CA TYR A 6 3.75 4.91 15.81
C TYR A 6 4.63 3.77 16.29
N ALA A 7 5.78 4.10 16.87
CA ALA A 7 6.70 3.13 17.47
C ALA A 7 6.04 2.25 18.54
N GLN A 8 5.11 2.81 19.32
CA GLN A 8 4.35 2.06 20.34
C GLN A 8 3.44 1.00 19.73
N SER A 9 2.82 1.26 18.58
CA SER A 9 1.98 0.26 17.89
C SER A 9 2.84 -0.88 17.34
N ALA A 10 4.04 -0.59 16.87
CA ALA A 10 4.98 -1.60 16.40
C ALA A 10 5.54 -2.46 17.57
N ALA A 11 5.74 -1.86 18.74
CA ALA A 11 6.22 -2.57 19.94
C ALA A 11 5.26 -3.67 20.41
N ASN A 12 3.96 -3.56 20.12
CA ASN A 12 2.98 -4.62 20.43
C ASN A 12 3.20 -5.90 19.62
N PHE A 13 3.95 -5.82 18.52
CA PHE A 13 4.21 -6.94 17.59
C PHE A 13 5.69 -7.35 17.57
N GLY A 14 6.49 -6.90 18.53
CA GLY A 14 7.91 -7.19 18.63
C GLY A 14 8.79 -5.95 18.49
N LYS A 15 10.06 -6.13 18.07
CA LYS A 15 10.97 -5.01 17.86
C LYS A 15 10.45 -4.07 16.76
N ALA A 16 10.38 -2.78 17.06
CA ALA A 16 10.12 -1.75 16.06
C ALA A 16 11.48 -1.40 15.38
N PRO A 17 11.69 -1.74 14.11
CA PRO A 17 12.87 -1.30 13.37
C PRO A 17 12.91 0.22 13.26
N HIS A 18 14.08 0.79 12.98
CA HIS A 18 14.22 2.19 12.66
C HIS A 18 13.34 2.58 11.46
N HIS A 19 13.01 3.85 11.34
CA HIS A 19 12.11 4.35 10.30
C HIS A 19 12.55 3.91 8.89
N ASP A 20 13.82 4.09 8.56
CA ASP A 20 14.35 3.78 7.23
C ASP A 20 14.41 2.27 6.97
N GLU A 21 14.80 1.49 7.98
CA GLU A 21 14.78 0.03 7.94
C GLU A 21 13.37 -0.53 7.67
N ARG A 22 12.33 0.11 8.22
CA ARG A 22 10.92 -0.28 7.93
C ARG A 22 10.57 -0.14 6.47
N TYR A 23 11.11 0.88 5.78
CA TYR A 23 10.88 1.06 4.35
C TYR A 23 11.69 0.09 3.51
N ALA A 24 12.90 -0.27 3.91
CA ALA A 24 13.67 -1.33 3.27
C ALA A 24 12.97 -2.70 3.38
N ILE A 25 12.47 -3.04 4.57
CA ILE A 25 11.64 -4.24 4.77
C ILE A 25 10.38 -4.20 3.90
N ALA A 26 9.70 -3.04 3.81
CA ALA A 26 8.49 -2.90 3.02
C ALA A 26 8.77 -3.02 1.51
N GLU A 27 9.90 -2.54 1.04
CA GLU A 27 10.32 -2.66 -0.35
C GLU A 27 10.54 -4.13 -0.73
N GLU A 28 11.35 -4.86 0.04
CA GLU A 28 11.56 -6.29 -0.19
C GLU A 28 10.26 -7.10 -0.04
N TYR A 29 9.38 -6.72 0.90
CA TYR A 29 8.07 -7.34 1.04
C TYR A 29 7.21 -7.19 -0.24
N VAL A 30 7.19 -6.01 -0.86
CA VAL A 30 6.44 -5.80 -2.11
C VAL A 30 7.03 -6.64 -3.25
N GLU A 31 8.35 -6.75 -3.33
CA GLU A 31 9.05 -7.57 -4.30
C GLU A 31 8.67 -9.06 -4.15
N VAL A 32 8.74 -9.57 -2.92
CA VAL A 32 8.33 -10.94 -2.59
C VAL A 32 6.88 -11.20 -2.95
N VAL A 33 5.98 -10.29 -2.58
CA VAL A 33 4.53 -10.46 -2.84
C VAL A 33 4.23 -10.48 -4.34
N ARG A 34 4.84 -9.58 -5.12
CA ARG A 34 4.71 -9.58 -6.59
C ARG A 34 5.25 -10.86 -7.19
N GLY A 35 6.45 -11.28 -6.77
CA GLY A 35 7.02 -12.54 -7.23
C GLY A 35 6.14 -13.75 -6.93
N LEU A 36 5.51 -13.78 -5.74
CA LEU A 36 4.56 -14.84 -5.39
C LEU A 36 3.29 -14.83 -6.24
N TRP A 37 2.76 -13.66 -6.62
CA TRP A 37 1.60 -13.58 -7.51
C TRP A 37 1.90 -14.13 -8.90
N ASP A 38 3.14 -14.00 -9.36
CA ASP A 38 3.60 -14.49 -10.67
C ASP A 38 3.99 -15.97 -10.67
N THR A 39 3.95 -16.66 -9.52
CA THR A 39 4.27 -18.10 -9.46
C THR A 39 3.25 -18.99 -10.19
N TRP A 40 2.08 -18.49 -10.51
CA TRP A 40 1.05 -19.17 -11.27
C TRP A 40 0.79 -18.46 -12.60
N GLU A 41 1.05 -19.13 -13.73
CA GLU A 41 0.64 -18.60 -15.04
C GLU A 41 -0.87 -18.71 -15.26
N ASP A 42 -1.35 -17.92 -16.19
CA ASP A 42 -2.75 -18.00 -16.63
C ASP A 42 -3.10 -19.38 -17.17
N GLY A 43 -4.23 -19.91 -16.70
CA GLY A 43 -4.71 -21.23 -17.09
C GLY A 43 -3.92 -22.40 -16.51
N ALA A 44 -3.09 -22.19 -15.47
CA ALA A 44 -2.42 -23.26 -14.74
C ALA A 44 -3.40 -24.24 -14.08
N TYR A 45 -4.59 -23.74 -13.67
CA TYR A 45 -5.70 -24.57 -13.19
C TYR A 45 -6.56 -25.05 -14.34
N VAL A 46 -6.52 -26.36 -14.62
CA VAL A 46 -7.27 -26.98 -15.74
C VAL A 46 -8.76 -27.13 -15.42
N ARG A 47 -9.12 -27.34 -14.15
CA ARG A 47 -10.49 -27.57 -13.66
C ARG A 47 -11.27 -28.62 -14.47
N ASN A 48 -10.59 -29.55 -15.14
CA ASN A 48 -11.20 -30.56 -15.97
C ASN A 48 -11.28 -31.87 -15.17
N THR A 49 -12.50 -32.27 -14.83
CA THR A 49 -12.77 -33.51 -14.09
C THR A 49 -12.54 -34.80 -14.92
N ALA A 50 -12.39 -34.68 -16.22
CA ALA A 50 -12.14 -35.82 -17.11
C ALA A 50 -10.65 -36.18 -17.26
N THR A 51 -9.75 -35.33 -16.76
CA THR A 51 -8.31 -35.57 -16.77
C THR A 51 -7.81 -35.78 -15.34
N GLU A 52 -6.84 -36.66 -15.12
CA GLU A 52 -6.25 -36.90 -13.80
C GLU A 52 -5.41 -35.68 -13.31
N GLY A 53 -5.12 -34.71 -14.17
CA GLY A 53 -4.35 -33.51 -13.85
C GLY A 53 -5.23 -32.32 -13.53
N TYR A 54 -5.23 -31.87 -12.27
CA TYR A 54 -5.95 -30.67 -11.84
C TYR A 54 -5.19 -29.37 -12.13
N VAL A 55 -3.86 -29.48 -12.17
CA VAL A 55 -2.91 -28.36 -12.37
C VAL A 55 -1.92 -28.73 -13.47
N GLN A 56 -1.59 -27.77 -14.32
CA GLN A 56 -0.47 -27.88 -15.26
C GLN A 56 0.85 -27.52 -14.55
N ALA A 57 1.61 -28.52 -14.15
CA ALA A 57 2.86 -28.33 -13.41
C ALA A 57 3.89 -27.43 -14.14
N ALA A 58 3.88 -27.43 -15.47
CA ALA A 58 4.76 -26.58 -16.29
C ALA A 58 4.46 -25.08 -16.17
N LYS A 59 3.27 -24.72 -15.63
CA LYS A 59 2.81 -23.34 -15.42
C LYS A 59 2.88 -22.91 -13.95
N LEU A 60 3.56 -23.69 -13.14
CA LEU A 60 3.78 -23.41 -11.72
C LEU A 60 5.26 -23.19 -11.48
N HIS A 61 5.63 -22.02 -10.99
CA HIS A 61 7.01 -21.62 -10.77
C HIS A 61 7.31 -21.46 -9.30
N VAL A 62 8.54 -21.75 -8.91
CA VAL A 62 9.05 -21.49 -7.56
C VAL A 62 9.69 -20.11 -7.58
N LEU A 63 9.41 -19.28 -6.58
CA LEU A 63 9.99 -17.95 -6.47
C LEU A 63 11.46 -18.03 -6.02
N ASP A 64 11.75 -18.88 -5.03
CA ASP A 64 13.08 -19.10 -4.46
C ASP A 64 13.80 -17.80 -4.07
N HIS A 65 13.10 -16.94 -3.32
CA HIS A 65 13.62 -15.66 -2.88
C HIS A 65 14.54 -15.80 -1.68
N GLU A 66 15.75 -15.26 -1.78
CA GLU A 66 16.69 -15.07 -0.68
C GLU A 66 17.11 -13.59 -0.61
N GLY A 67 16.52 -12.85 0.31
CA GLY A 67 16.80 -11.43 0.54
C GLY A 67 17.36 -11.14 1.93
N GLU A 68 17.47 -9.86 2.25
CA GLU A 68 17.99 -9.42 3.54
C GLU A 68 16.99 -9.67 4.68
N TYR A 69 15.70 -9.51 4.41
CA TYR A 69 14.63 -9.60 5.41
C TYR A 69 13.72 -10.81 5.24
N PHE A 70 13.63 -11.35 4.04
CA PHE A 70 12.77 -12.49 3.73
C PHE A 70 13.53 -13.58 2.99
N SER A 71 13.22 -14.83 3.34
CA SER A 71 13.69 -16.01 2.64
C SER A 71 12.52 -16.98 2.54
N LEU A 72 12.14 -17.35 1.31
CA LEU A 72 11.03 -18.25 1.05
C LEU A 72 11.08 -18.83 -0.35
N ASN A 73 10.62 -20.06 -0.49
CA ASN A 73 10.62 -20.76 -1.77
C ASN A 73 9.36 -20.48 -2.60
N GLY A 74 8.18 -20.44 -2.00
CA GLY A 74 6.93 -20.46 -2.74
C GLY A 74 6.64 -21.89 -3.30
N PRO A 75 5.74 -22.04 -4.26
CA PRO A 75 4.86 -21.03 -4.84
C PRO A 75 3.77 -20.57 -3.88
N LEU A 76 3.02 -19.52 -4.26
CA LEU A 76 1.82 -19.14 -3.55
C LEU A 76 0.81 -20.32 -3.55
N ASN A 77 0.07 -20.50 -2.46
CA ASN A 77 -0.92 -21.58 -2.34
C ASN A 77 -2.30 -21.25 -2.93
N THR A 78 -2.39 -20.20 -3.73
CA THR A 78 -3.59 -19.77 -4.44
C THR A 78 -3.25 -19.34 -5.86
N THR A 79 -4.23 -19.44 -6.76
CA THR A 79 -4.04 -19.06 -8.16
C THR A 79 -3.87 -17.55 -8.34
N ARG A 80 -3.25 -17.16 -9.45
CA ARG A 80 -3.20 -15.79 -9.91
C ARG A 80 -4.61 -15.19 -10.00
N PRO A 81 -4.83 -13.97 -9.52
CA PRO A 81 -6.12 -13.29 -9.68
C PRO A 81 -6.42 -13.03 -11.17
N PRO A 82 -7.71 -13.01 -11.58
CA PRO A 82 -8.07 -12.75 -12.98
C PRO A 82 -7.58 -11.41 -13.54
N GLN A 83 -7.33 -10.43 -12.68
CA GLN A 83 -6.79 -9.12 -13.06
C GLN A 83 -5.25 -9.11 -13.21
N GLY A 84 -4.57 -10.22 -12.98
CA GLY A 84 -3.12 -10.27 -12.84
C GLY A 84 -2.70 -9.87 -11.43
N ASP A 85 -1.95 -8.78 -11.28
CA ASP A 85 -1.54 -8.30 -9.98
C ASP A 85 -2.63 -7.48 -9.29
N PRO A 86 -2.84 -7.65 -7.99
CA PRO A 86 -3.65 -6.73 -7.20
C PRO A 86 -3.07 -5.32 -7.20
N ILE A 87 -3.95 -4.31 -7.19
CA ILE A 87 -3.57 -2.90 -7.10
C ILE A 87 -2.86 -2.65 -5.76
N ILE A 88 -1.66 -2.08 -5.83
CA ILE A 88 -0.89 -1.69 -4.64
C ILE A 88 -1.27 -0.29 -4.21
N ILE A 89 -1.89 -0.19 -3.04
CA ILE A 89 -2.27 1.08 -2.43
C ILE A 89 -1.36 1.35 -1.23
N GLN A 90 -0.74 2.51 -1.21
CA GLN A 90 0.13 2.96 -0.13
C GLN A 90 -0.38 4.25 0.48
N ALA A 91 -0.13 4.44 1.77
CA ALA A 91 -0.31 5.69 2.48
C ALA A 91 1.01 6.10 3.12
N GLY A 92 1.45 7.32 2.89
CA GLY A 92 2.67 7.85 3.51
C GLY A 92 3.15 9.11 2.80
N SER A 93 3.64 10.08 3.60
CA SER A 93 4.09 11.36 3.09
C SER A 93 5.56 11.68 3.40
N SER A 94 6.26 10.78 4.12
CA SER A 94 7.71 10.90 4.36
C SER A 94 8.51 10.65 3.09
N ASP A 95 9.73 11.17 3.01
CA ASP A 95 10.58 10.99 1.84
C ASP A 95 10.80 9.51 1.49
N PRO A 96 11.16 8.60 2.44
CA PRO A 96 11.24 7.17 2.14
C PRO A 96 9.89 6.56 1.70
N GLY A 97 8.77 7.08 2.24
CA GLY A 97 7.43 6.66 1.84
C GLY A 97 7.09 7.07 0.41
N GLN A 98 7.47 8.27 0.00
CA GLN A 98 7.30 8.73 -1.38
C GLN A 98 8.21 7.96 -2.35
N GLU A 99 9.45 7.67 -1.96
CA GLU A 99 10.39 6.86 -2.76
C GLU A 99 9.82 5.46 -3.01
N LEU A 100 9.39 4.76 -1.95
CA LEU A 100 8.75 3.44 -2.08
C LEU A 100 7.48 3.50 -2.94
N ALA A 101 6.66 4.54 -2.77
CA ALA A 101 5.45 4.72 -3.56
C ALA A 101 5.77 4.97 -5.05
N ALA A 102 6.76 5.81 -5.35
CA ALA A 102 7.20 6.05 -6.71
C ALA A 102 7.69 4.77 -7.40
N LYS A 103 8.34 3.87 -6.64
CA LYS A 103 8.84 2.60 -7.14
C LYS A 103 7.72 1.58 -7.34
N THR A 104 6.74 1.48 -6.42
CA THR A 104 5.91 0.28 -6.30
C THR A 104 4.40 0.51 -6.33
N ALA A 105 3.90 1.70 -5.95
CA ALA A 105 2.47 1.91 -5.77
C ALA A 105 1.73 2.25 -7.06
N ASP A 106 0.50 1.75 -7.19
CA ASP A 106 -0.44 2.16 -8.23
C ASP A 106 -1.31 3.32 -7.74
N VAL A 107 -1.58 3.36 -6.42
CA VAL A 107 -2.38 4.42 -5.80
C VAL A 107 -1.72 4.87 -4.50
N VAL A 108 -1.68 6.18 -4.27
CA VAL A 108 -1.23 6.74 -2.99
C VAL A 108 -2.38 7.51 -2.35
N PHE A 109 -2.77 7.06 -1.16
CA PHE A 109 -3.71 7.78 -0.31
C PHE A 109 -2.96 8.83 0.52
N ILE A 110 -3.42 10.07 0.49
CA ILE A 110 -2.83 11.18 1.23
C ILE A 110 -3.85 11.91 2.09
N VAL A 111 -3.36 12.46 3.20
CA VAL A 111 -4.14 13.35 4.06
C VAL A 111 -3.48 14.73 4.00
N GLN A 112 -4.08 15.64 3.25
CA GLN A 112 -3.69 17.04 3.14
C GLN A 112 -4.89 17.92 3.45
N GLN A 113 -4.64 19.02 4.14
CA GLN A 113 -5.71 19.92 4.58
C GLN A 113 -6.04 21.02 3.55
N THR A 114 -5.14 21.26 2.61
CA THR A 114 -5.28 22.31 1.60
C THR A 114 -5.02 21.79 0.19
N LEU A 115 -5.63 22.44 -0.79
CA LEU A 115 -5.41 22.12 -2.20
C LEU A 115 -3.95 22.31 -2.61
N GLU A 116 -3.31 23.38 -2.13
CA GLU A 116 -1.91 23.66 -2.37
C GLU A 116 -1.01 22.52 -1.87
N GLY A 117 -1.32 21.98 -0.69
CA GLY A 117 -0.62 20.83 -0.12
C GLY A 117 -0.79 19.56 -0.97
N VAL A 118 -1.99 19.33 -1.48
CA VAL A 118 -2.25 18.20 -2.42
C VAL A 118 -1.43 18.37 -3.70
N VAL A 119 -1.44 19.56 -4.30
CA VAL A 119 -0.72 19.86 -5.54
C VAL A 119 0.79 19.71 -5.34
N ALA A 120 1.34 20.29 -4.27
CA ALA A 120 2.77 20.21 -3.96
C ALA A 120 3.21 18.75 -3.75
N PHE A 121 2.43 17.96 -3.00
CA PHE A 121 2.70 16.55 -2.79
C PHE A 121 2.65 15.76 -4.12
N ALA A 122 1.64 16.02 -4.94
CA ALA A 122 1.49 15.36 -6.24
C ALA A 122 2.67 15.65 -7.18
N GLN A 123 3.14 16.90 -7.21
CA GLN A 123 4.31 17.29 -8.00
C GLN A 123 5.59 16.62 -7.49
N SER A 124 5.78 16.59 -6.16
CA SER A 124 6.95 15.94 -5.55
C SER A 124 6.99 14.45 -5.87
N LEU A 125 5.88 13.74 -5.65
CA LEU A 125 5.81 12.30 -5.86
C LEU A 125 5.91 11.92 -7.34
N LYS A 126 5.14 12.59 -8.20
CA LYS A 126 5.17 12.30 -9.64
C LYS A 126 6.50 12.66 -10.28
N GLY A 127 7.22 13.65 -9.75
CA GLY A 127 8.58 13.98 -10.18
C GLY A 127 9.60 12.87 -9.91
N GLN A 128 9.31 11.93 -9.02
CA GLN A 128 10.20 10.80 -8.70
C GLN A 128 9.98 9.58 -9.61
N LEU A 129 8.83 9.48 -10.30
CA LEU A 129 8.47 8.31 -11.10
C LEU A 129 9.46 7.99 -12.20
N ALA A 130 10.03 9.03 -12.84
CA ALA A 130 11.02 8.87 -13.90
C ALA A 130 12.30 8.13 -13.47
N LYS A 131 12.62 8.10 -12.17
CA LYS A 131 13.75 7.32 -11.64
C LYS A 131 13.52 5.80 -11.79
N TYR A 132 12.26 5.38 -11.93
CA TYR A 132 11.81 3.99 -11.98
C TYR A 132 11.14 3.63 -13.30
N ASP A 133 11.47 4.37 -14.37
CA ASP A 133 10.91 4.18 -15.71
C ASP A 133 9.37 4.21 -15.75
N ARG A 134 8.75 5.00 -14.84
CA ARG A 134 7.30 5.15 -14.72
C ARG A 134 6.85 6.53 -15.18
N CYS A 135 5.66 6.59 -15.75
CA CYS A 135 5.03 7.83 -16.19
C CYS A 135 3.96 8.33 -15.18
N SER A 136 3.52 9.56 -15.38
CA SER A 136 2.57 10.23 -14.47
C SER A 136 1.23 9.50 -14.34
N GLU A 137 0.85 8.76 -15.36
CA GLU A 137 -0.41 8.00 -15.47
C GLU A 137 -0.36 6.69 -14.69
N ASP A 138 0.84 6.18 -14.38
CA ASP A 138 1.04 4.90 -13.66
C ASP A 138 0.75 5.02 -12.16
N LEU A 139 0.49 6.25 -11.67
CA LEU A 139 0.24 6.48 -10.25
C LEU A 139 -0.93 7.44 -10.06
N ALA A 140 -1.99 6.94 -9.40
CA ALA A 140 -3.11 7.75 -8.96
C ALA A 140 -2.88 8.29 -7.54
N ILE A 141 -3.26 9.54 -7.29
CA ILE A 141 -3.21 10.15 -5.96
C ILE A 141 -4.64 10.34 -5.47
N MET A 142 -4.95 9.78 -4.30
CA MET A 142 -6.25 9.86 -3.65
C MET A 142 -6.16 10.73 -2.39
N PRO A 143 -6.48 12.01 -2.47
CA PRO A 143 -6.60 12.83 -1.27
C PRO A 143 -7.85 12.44 -0.48
N GLY A 144 -7.69 12.25 0.84
CA GLY A 144 -8.81 12.08 1.76
C GLY A 144 -9.62 13.38 1.85
N ALA A 145 -10.94 13.27 1.67
CA ALA A 145 -11.85 14.38 1.82
C ALA A 145 -12.82 14.16 2.99
N PHE A 146 -12.96 15.16 3.83
CA PHE A 146 -13.98 15.18 4.87
C PHE A 146 -15.15 16.03 4.38
N VAL A 147 -16.28 15.39 4.07
CA VAL A 147 -17.45 16.07 3.51
C VAL A 147 -18.47 16.37 4.61
N LEU A 148 -18.85 17.63 4.73
CA LEU A 148 -19.95 18.09 5.57
C LEU A 148 -21.09 18.55 4.69
N VAL A 149 -22.30 18.11 5.01
CA VAL A 149 -23.51 18.47 4.28
C VAL A 149 -24.44 19.26 5.19
N GLY A 150 -24.84 20.44 4.75
CA GLY A 150 -25.84 21.30 5.40
C GLY A 150 -26.78 21.91 4.36
N ASP A 151 -27.97 22.34 4.78
CA ASP A 151 -28.91 23.01 3.89
C ASP A 151 -28.39 24.36 3.39
N THR A 152 -27.42 24.94 4.13
CA THR A 152 -26.72 26.17 3.78
C THR A 152 -25.23 26.07 4.08
N HIS A 153 -24.42 26.93 3.43
CA HIS A 153 -23.00 27.05 3.76
C HIS A 153 -22.76 27.40 5.23
N HIS A 154 -23.58 28.26 5.79
CA HIS A 154 -23.49 28.66 7.20
C HIS A 154 -23.66 27.45 8.15
N GLU A 155 -24.56 26.54 7.83
CA GLU A 155 -24.79 25.33 8.62
C GLU A 155 -23.63 24.36 8.52
N ALA A 156 -23.09 24.12 7.30
CA ALA A 156 -21.92 23.28 7.09
C ALA A 156 -20.68 23.84 7.82
N ASP A 157 -20.46 25.15 7.78
CA ASP A 157 -19.40 25.84 8.53
C ASP A 157 -19.57 25.71 10.05
N ALA A 158 -20.78 25.84 10.56
CA ALA A 158 -21.05 25.62 11.97
C ALA A 158 -20.79 24.19 12.44
N GLN A 159 -21.12 23.20 11.60
CA GLN A 159 -20.78 21.78 11.85
C GLN A 159 -19.26 21.58 11.85
N LEU A 160 -18.53 22.18 10.92
CA LEU A 160 -17.07 22.11 10.87
C LEU A 160 -16.45 22.68 12.16
N GLN A 161 -16.87 23.88 12.58
CA GLN A 161 -16.38 24.51 13.81
C GLN A 161 -16.69 23.65 15.04
N THR A 162 -17.87 23.05 15.10
CA THR A 162 -18.25 22.15 16.19
C THR A 162 -17.35 20.91 16.22
N SER A 163 -17.06 20.30 15.06
CA SER A 163 -16.20 19.13 14.97
C SER A 163 -14.74 19.43 15.38
N GLN A 164 -14.24 20.64 15.04
CA GLN A 164 -12.90 21.09 15.39
C GLN A 164 -12.77 21.48 16.87
N SER A 165 -13.86 21.93 17.50
CA SER A 165 -13.90 22.30 18.92
C SER A 165 -13.98 21.08 19.85
N TRP A 166 -14.24 19.89 19.33
CA TRP A 166 -14.25 18.69 20.14
C TRP A 166 -12.86 18.43 20.72
N PRO A 167 -12.75 18.37 22.08
CA PRO A 167 -11.46 18.12 22.69
C PRO A 167 -10.97 16.76 22.20
N THR A 168 -9.77 16.74 21.63
CA THR A 168 -9.03 15.51 21.34
C THR A 168 -8.80 14.86 22.71
N ARG A 169 -9.74 14.05 23.17
CA ARG A 169 -9.53 13.22 24.34
C ARG A 169 -8.44 12.22 23.98
N ALA A 170 -7.18 12.60 24.28
CA ALA A 170 -6.18 11.61 24.57
C ALA A 170 -6.72 10.80 25.75
N ARG A 171 -7.43 9.69 25.46
CA ARG A 171 -7.68 8.69 26.49
C ARG A 171 -6.31 8.14 26.84
N PRO A 172 -5.83 8.33 28.08
CA PRO A 172 -4.70 7.53 28.53
C PRO A 172 -5.21 6.08 28.45
N ILE A 173 -4.54 5.28 27.64
CA ILE A 173 -4.74 3.82 27.63
C ILE A 173 -4.22 3.41 29.02
N PRO A 174 -5.08 2.87 29.90
CA PRO A 174 -4.58 2.38 31.19
C PRO A 174 -3.59 1.26 30.91
N CYS A 175 -2.44 1.35 31.57
CA CYS A 175 -1.41 0.31 31.57
C CYS A 175 -1.96 -0.98 32.17
#